data_494b6eaf5b419a3f907e465fbd6056da
#
_entry.id   494b6eaf5b419a3f907e465fbd6056da
#
_cell.length_a   1.000
_cell.length_b   1.000
_cell.length_c   1.000
_cell.angle_alpha   90.00
_cell.angle_beta   90.00
_cell.angle_gamma   90.00
#
_symmetry.space_group_name_H-M   'P 1'
#
loop_
_entity.id
_entity.type
_entity.pdbx_description
1 polymer ?
#
loop_
_entity_poly.entity_id
_entity_poly.type
_entity_poly.pdbx_seq_one_letter_code
_entity_poly.pdbx_strand_id
1 'polypeptide(L)'
;MARIIGGIASSHTPTIGFALDAGKQADPAWAPIFEGYRPVQAWLAERRPDVLFLIFNDHVTSFFFDHYPQFALGIGESYAVADEGGGPRALPPVPGHAPLAHHIATALVADEFDLSYFQDKPLDHGCFSPLSMLWGHEPAWPGAIVPLQVGVLQFPIPTARRCYRLGQRLRKAIHSFPEDLSVVLVATGGLSHQVHGERCGFNNVEWDHHFLDLIEHDPDVLARMTHAEYAALGGLEGAEVIMWLVMRGALSPRVTKRHQSYYLPSMTGIATAIYEDQEPTPVPDPEYLAHIHEQLAGIERLDGTYPFTLERSVKGYRLNKALHSLTDPERRAHFRSNRDGFLESAALTAEEADLVRRLDWRGMIHYGVSFFMLEKLGAVVGVSNLHIYAAMRGQTLEAFQQTRNAPGALYSVAGSEATTRQW
;
A
#
# COMPACT_ATOMS: atom_id res chain seq x y z
N MET A 1 18.03 13.90 2.16
CA MET A 1 17.67 12.46 2.07
C MET A 1 16.81 12.11 3.26
N ALA A 2 15.84 11.22 3.06
CA ALA A 2 14.96 10.77 4.12
C ALA A 2 15.73 9.97 5.19
N ARG A 3 15.32 10.14 6.44
CA ARG A 3 15.95 9.49 7.61
C ARG A 3 14.93 8.74 8.46
N ILE A 4 15.28 7.56 8.90
CA ILE A 4 14.48 6.80 9.87
C ILE A 4 14.91 7.25 11.26
N ILE A 5 13.98 7.84 12.02
CA ILE A 5 14.26 8.35 13.37
C ILE A 5 13.91 7.36 14.47
N GLY A 6 13.13 6.35 14.16
CA GLY A 6 12.76 5.28 15.09
C GLY A 6 11.63 4.42 14.60
N GLY A 7 11.24 3.48 15.44
CA GLY A 7 10.14 2.56 15.22
C GLY A 7 9.18 2.52 16.41
N ILE A 8 7.91 2.35 16.12
CA ILE A 8 6.84 2.13 17.07
C ILE A 8 6.24 0.76 16.81
N ALA A 9 6.16 -0.06 17.84
CA ALA A 9 5.34 -1.26 17.84
C ALA A 9 4.01 -0.97 18.53
N SER A 10 2.90 -1.42 17.94
CA SER A 10 1.56 -1.11 18.42
C SER A 10 0.58 -2.23 18.09
N SER A 11 -0.04 -2.83 19.10
CA SER A 11 -1.14 -3.75 18.84
C SER A 11 -2.32 -3.04 18.19
N HIS A 12 -3.11 -3.76 17.39
CA HIS A 12 -4.11 -3.18 16.49
C HIS A 12 -5.53 -3.73 16.62
N THR A 13 -5.91 -4.29 17.76
CA THR A 13 -7.27 -4.85 17.90
C THR A 13 -8.34 -3.80 17.55
N PRO A 14 -9.46 -4.19 16.88
CA PRO A 14 -10.50 -3.25 16.47
C PRO A 14 -11.11 -2.52 17.67
N THR A 15 -11.20 -3.19 18.80
CA THR A 15 -11.78 -2.67 20.03
C THR A 15 -11.04 -1.46 20.59
N ILE A 16 -9.74 -1.29 20.34
CA ILE A 16 -8.96 -0.12 20.75
C ILE A 16 -9.51 1.14 20.09
N GLY A 17 -9.72 1.10 18.77
CA GLY A 17 -10.30 2.22 18.03
C GLY A 17 -11.71 2.56 18.48
N PHE A 18 -12.56 1.55 18.67
CA PHE A 18 -13.93 1.76 19.18
C PHE A 18 -13.95 2.30 20.61
N ALA A 19 -13.03 1.86 21.47
CA ALA A 19 -12.92 2.41 22.83
C ALA A 19 -12.50 3.88 22.84
N LEU A 20 -11.64 4.29 21.89
CA LEU A 20 -11.28 5.69 21.67
C LEU A 20 -12.51 6.52 21.27
N ASP A 21 -13.24 6.07 20.24
CA ASP A 21 -14.42 6.76 19.72
C ASP A 21 -15.56 6.85 20.77
N ALA A 22 -15.67 5.85 21.65
CA ALA A 22 -16.64 5.81 22.72
C ALA A 22 -16.18 6.57 23.99
N GLY A 23 -15.04 7.25 23.99
CA GLY A 23 -14.53 8.03 25.13
C GLY A 23 -14.19 7.21 26.35
N LYS A 24 -13.68 5.97 26.17
CA LYS A 24 -13.41 5.01 27.26
C LYS A 24 -12.07 5.20 27.98
N GLN A 25 -11.39 6.34 27.82
CA GLN A 25 -10.05 6.58 28.35
C GLN A 25 -9.97 6.47 29.91
N ALA A 26 -11.06 6.78 30.60
CA ALA A 26 -11.14 6.70 32.06
C ALA A 26 -11.76 5.39 32.58
N ASP A 27 -12.23 4.52 31.70
CA ASP A 27 -12.80 3.23 32.08
C ASP A 27 -11.66 2.31 32.56
N PRO A 28 -11.77 1.72 33.79
CA PRO A 28 -10.69 0.92 34.38
C PRO A 28 -10.22 -0.26 33.52
N ALA A 29 -11.09 -0.83 32.68
CA ALA A 29 -10.74 -1.91 31.77
C ALA A 29 -9.90 -1.44 30.58
N TRP A 30 -10.03 -0.17 30.17
CA TRP A 30 -9.39 0.42 29.00
C TRP A 30 -8.24 1.37 29.34
N ALA A 31 -8.29 2.00 30.53
CA ALA A 31 -7.30 2.98 30.95
C ALA A 31 -5.84 2.52 30.80
N PRO A 32 -5.45 1.27 31.14
CA PRO A 32 -4.06 0.83 30.96
C PRO A 32 -3.59 0.88 29.49
N ILE A 33 -4.48 0.64 28.52
CA ILE A 33 -4.16 0.74 27.09
C ILE A 33 -3.86 2.20 26.74
N PHE A 34 -4.78 3.12 27.06
CA PHE A 34 -4.58 4.55 26.79
C PHE A 34 -3.35 5.13 27.50
N GLU A 35 -3.08 4.68 28.72
CA GLU A 35 -1.86 5.05 29.45
C GLU A 35 -0.59 4.57 28.74
N GLY A 36 -0.61 3.37 28.16
CA GLY A 36 0.47 2.84 27.35
C GLY A 36 0.76 3.67 26.08
N TYR A 37 -0.25 4.32 25.49
CA TYR A 37 -0.08 5.17 24.32
C TYR A 37 0.39 6.60 24.63
N ARG A 38 0.18 7.12 25.84
CA ARG A 38 0.59 8.50 26.20
C ARG A 38 2.07 8.80 25.93
N PRO A 39 3.04 7.95 26.34
CA PRO A 39 4.45 8.19 26.00
C PRO A 39 4.72 8.16 24.50
N VAL A 40 3.98 7.33 23.74
CA VAL A 40 4.12 7.24 22.26
C VAL A 40 3.63 8.52 21.61
N GLN A 41 2.48 9.04 22.03
CA GLN A 41 1.91 10.31 21.57
C GLN A 41 2.85 11.48 21.90
N ALA A 42 3.39 11.52 23.13
CA ALA A 42 4.34 12.56 23.54
C ALA A 42 5.62 12.53 22.69
N TRP A 43 6.16 11.34 22.44
CA TRP A 43 7.35 11.18 21.60
C TRP A 43 7.08 11.61 20.14
N LEU A 44 5.94 11.24 19.55
CA LEU A 44 5.55 11.67 18.21
C LEU A 44 5.34 13.20 18.13
N ALA A 45 4.72 13.80 19.17
CA ALA A 45 4.53 15.25 19.24
C ALA A 45 5.85 16.03 19.36
N GLU A 46 6.86 15.44 20.02
CA GLU A 46 8.22 15.99 20.09
C GLU A 46 8.97 15.84 18.75
N ARG A 47 8.95 14.63 18.17
CA ARG A 47 9.73 14.27 16.97
C ARG A 47 9.12 14.80 15.68
N ARG A 48 7.80 14.96 15.61
CA ARG A 48 7.04 15.48 14.45
C ARG A 48 7.46 14.84 13.13
N PRO A 49 7.33 13.51 12.98
CA PRO A 49 7.71 12.87 11.73
C PRO A 49 6.83 13.36 10.58
N ASP A 50 7.44 13.49 9.38
CA ASP A 50 6.72 13.84 8.16
C ASP A 50 5.88 12.65 7.67
N VAL A 51 6.39 11.43 7.87
CA VAL A 51 5.76 10.20 7.38
C VAL A 51 5.78 9.10 8.44
N LEU A 52 4.63 8.41 8.62
CA LEU A 52 4.59 7.09 9.25
C LEU A 52 4.60 6.01 8.15
N PHE A 53 5.64 5.19 8.13
CA PHE A 53 5.64 3.97 7.33
C PHE A 53 4.94 2.87 8.14
N LEU A 54 3.69 2.56 7.78
CA LEU A 54 2.79 1.76 8.59
C LEU A 54 2.68 0.33 8.06
N ILE A 55 3.15 -0.65 8.85
CA ILE A 55 3.17 -2.07 8.52
C ILE A 55 2.00 -2.73 9.25
N PHE A 56 1.07 -3.30 8.49
CA PHE A 56 -0.18 -3.86 9.01
C PHE A 56 -0.62 -5.09 8.22
N ASN A 57 -1.55 -5.88 8.73
CA ASN A 57 -2.34 -6.82 7.94
C ASN A 57 -3.77 -6.33 7.79
N ASP A 58 -4.35 -6.61 6.66
CA ASP A 58 -5.78 -6.42 6.40
C ASP A 58 -6.55 -7.67 6.82
N HIS A 59 -7.67 -7.48 7.53
CA HIS A 59 -8.50 -8.58 8.05
C HIS A 59 -9.61 -8.98 7.07
N VAL A 60 -9.22 -9.25 5.82
CA VAL A 60 -10.13 -9.67 4.74
C VAL A 60 -11.19 -8.62 4.42
N THR A 61 -10.84 -7.36 4.59
CA THR A 61 -11.73 -6.21 4.34
C THR A 61 -11.51 -5.63 2.95
N SER A 62 -10.31 -5.15 2.66
CA SER A 62 -9.94 -4.59 1.36
C SER A 62 -9.12 -5.52 0.47
N PHE A 63 -8.53 -6.56 1.06
CA PHE A 63 -7.85 -7.64 0.36
C PHE A 63 -8.58 -8.96 0.65
N PHE A 64 -9.20 -9.51 -0.38
CA PHE A 64 -9.94 -10.77 -0.29
C PHE A 64 -9.15 -11.92 -0.92
N PHE A 65 -9.57 -13.17 -0.72
CA PHE A 65 -8.88 -14.37 -1.18
C PHE A 65 -8.87 -14.57 -2.71
N ASP A 66 -9.52 -13.71 -3.47
CA ASP A 66 -9.36 -13.59 -4.92
C ASP A 66 -8.04 -12.90 -5.31
N HIS A 67 -7.51 -12.04 -4.44
CA HIS A 67 -6.17 -11.44 -4.55
C HIS A 67 -5.64 -11.03 -3.17
N TYR A 68 -5.08 -12.00 -2.43
CA TYR A 68 -4.50 -11.77 -1.10
C TYR A 68 -2.97 -11.80 -1.17
N PRO A 69 -2.29 -10.65 -1.29
CA PRO A 69 -0.86 -10.57 -1.52
C PRO A 69 -0.07 -10.81 -0.23
N GLN A 70 1.14 -11.38 -0.36
CA GLN A 70 2.07 -11.51 0.77
C GLN A 70 2.61 -10.15 1.22
N PHE A 71 2.88 -9.25 0.27
CA PHE A 71 3.24 -7.86 0.52
C PHE A 71 2.51 -6.95 -0.47
N ALA A 72 1.82 -5.94 0.02
CA ALA A 72 1.22 -4.91 -0.82
C ALA A 72 1.56 -3.52 -0.28
N LEU A 73 2.15 -2.70 -1.13
CA LEU A 73 2.53 -1.33 -0.79
C LEU A 73 1.47 -0.36 -1.32
N GLY A 74 0.99 0.51 -0.44
CA GLY A 74 0.11 1.60 -0.82
C GLY A 74 0.88 2.71 -1.52
N ILE A 75 0.46 3.03 -2.75
CA ILE A 75 1.09 4.03 -3.62
C ILE A 75 0.20 5.25 -3.88
N GLY A 76 -0.96 5.32 -3.21
CA GLY A 76 -1.95 6.38 -3.41
C GLY A 76 -1.65 7.65 -2.63
N GLU A 77 -2.40 8.70 -2.97
CA GLU A 77 -2.28 10.03 -2.33
C GLU A 77 -3.11 10.15 -1.04
N SER A 78 -4.05 9.25 -0.79
CA SER A 78 -4.86 9.21 0.43
C SER A 78 -5.52 7.85 0.66
N TYR A 79 -5.90 7.58 1.91
CA TYR A 79 -6.54 6.35 2.33
C TYR A 79 -7.71 6.64 3.26
N ALA A 80 -8.89 6.14 2.89
CA ALA A 80 -10.11 6.22 3.70
C ALA A 80 -10.18 5.05 4.69
N VAL A 81 -11.03 5.19 5.71
CA VAL A 81 -11.36 4.10 6.62
C VAL A 81 -12.29 3.10 5.94
N ALA A 82 -12.03 1.82 6.10
CA ALA A 82 -12.89 0.75 5.61
C ALA A 82 -14.15 0.60 6.49
N ASP A 83 -15.22 0.14 5.86
CA ASP A 83 -16.39 -0.39 6.56
C ASP A 83 -16.18 -1.89 6.82
N GLU A 84 -16.18 -2.28 8.07
CA GLU A 84 -15.99 -3.67 8.52
C GLU A 84 -17.31 -4.31 8.96
N GLY A 85 -18.45 -3.83 8.45
CA GLY A 85 -19.79 -4.34 8.71
C GLY A 85 -20.58 -3.57 9.77
N GLY A 86 -19.95 -2.63 10.48
CA GLY A 86 -20.59 -1.76 11.47
C GLY A 86 -20.71 -0.29 11.05
N GLY A 87 -20.34 0.01 9.83
CA GLY A 87 -20.09 1.36 9.34
C GLY A 87 -18.64 1.79 9.56
N PRO A 88 -18.09 2.64 8.69
CA PRO A 88 -16.73 3.15 8.86
C PRO A 88 -16.67 4.09 10.08
N ARG A 89 -15.54 4.08 10.79
CA ARG A 89 -15.28 5.06 11.85
C ARG A 89 -15.27 6.48 11.27
N ALA A 90 -15.72 7.45 12.05
CA ALA A 90 -15.81 8.86 11.64
C ALA A 90 -14.44 9.56 11.64
N LEU A 91 -13.50 9.06 10.85
CA LEU A 91 -12.16 9.61 10.67
C LEU A 91 -12.00 10.16 9.24
N PRO A 92 -11.33 11.30 9.05
CA PRO A 92 -11.02 11.77 7.71
C PRO A 92 -10.01 10.84 7.02
N PRO A 93 -10.01 10.78 5.68
CA PRO A 93 -8.96 10.09 4.95
C PRO A 93 -7.58 10.60 5.37
N VAL A 94 -6.63 9.69 5.57
CA VAL A 94 -5.25 10.05 5.89
C VAL A 94 -4.45 10.29 4.60
N PRO A 95 -3.62 11.37 4.53
CA PRO A 95 -2.75 11.60 3.38
C PRO A 95 -1.75 10.46 3.18
N GLY A 96 -1.53 10.07 1.92
CA GLY A 96 -0.46 9.18 1.50
C GLY A 96 0.75 9.95 0.98
N HIS A 97 1.96 9.43 1.18
CA HIS A 97 3.17 10.01 0.60
C HIS A 97 3.59 9.24 -0.66
N ALA A 98 2.86 9.47 -1.76
CA ALA A 98 3.05 8.75 -3.02
C ALA A 98 4.50 8.80 -3.56
N PRO A 99 5.22 9.94 -3.58
CA PRO A 99 6.60 9.96 -4.08
C PRO A 99 7.55 9.03 -3.31
N LEU A 100 7.49 9.01 -1.98
CA LEU A 100 8.29 8.09 -1.17
C LEU A 100 7.88 6.63 -1.42
N ALA A 101 6.57 6.36 -1.52
CA ALA A 101 6.06 5.02 -1.80
C ALA A 101 6.54 4.49 -3.17
N HIS A 102 6.53 5.33 -4.22
CA HIS A 102 7.02 4.97 -5.55
C HIS A 102 8.52 4.67 -5.54
N HIS A 103 9.31 5.48 -4.85
CA HIS A 103 10.74 5.25 -4.70
C HIS A 103 11.03 3.93 -3.96
N ILE A 104 10.33 3.69 -2.83
CA ILE A 104 10.45 2.43 -2.08
C ILE A 104 10.04 1.23 -2.94
N ALA A 105 8.94 1.35 -3.71
CA ALA A 105 8.50 0.30 -4.62
C ALA A 105 9.57 -0.07 -5.64
N THR A 106 10.15 0.95 -6.30
CA THR A 106 11.22 0.77 -7.30
C THR A 106 12.46 0.11 -6.68
N ALA A 107 12.88 0.59 -5.50
CA ALA A 107 14.02 0.07 -4.79
C ALA A 107 13.84 -1.39 -4.34
N LEU A 108 12.68 -1.72 -3.77
CA LEU A 108 12.43 -3.08 -3.29
C LEU A 108 12.31 -4.09 -4.43
N VAL A 109 11.74 -3.69 -5.59
CA VAL A 109 11.71 -4.56 -6.78
C VAL A 109 13.10 -4.75 -7.35
N ALA A 110 13.95 -3.72 -7.40
CA ALA A 110 15.35 -3.85 -7.78
C ALA A 110 16.13 -4.77 -6.84
N ASP A 111 15.77 -4.79 -5.55
CA ASP A 111 16.30 -5.69 -4.51
C ASP A 111 15.62 -7.08 -4.48
N GLU A 112 14.91 -7.47 -5.55
CA GLU A 112 14.28 -8.79 -5.74
C GLU A 112 13.12 -9.10 -4.75
N PHE A 113 12.42 -8.08 -4.27
CA PHE A 113 11.17 -8.26 -3.53
C PHE A 113 9.96 -8.08 -4.44
N ASP A 114 9.16 -9.15 -4.57
CA ASP A 114 7.88 -9.08 -5.27
C ASP A 114 6.85 -8.35 -4.41
N LEU A 115 6.30 -7.26 -4.95
CA LEU A 115 5.28 -6.45 -4.30
C LEU A 115 4.03 -6.33 -5.16
N SER A 116 2.87 -6.41 -4.52
CA SER A 116 1.64 -5.84 -5.08
C SER A 116 1.58 -4.35 -4.75
N TYR A 117 0.86 -3.59 -5.58
CA TYR A 117 0.61 -2.16 -5.34
C TYR A 117 -0.88 -1.90 -5.22
N PHE A 118 -1.25 -1.00 -4.33
CA PHE A 118 -2.65 -0.59 -4.21
C PHE A 118 -2.80 0.92 -4.07
N GLN A 119 -3.91 1.41 -4.57
CA GLN A 119 -4.41 2.77 -4.40
C GLN A 119 -5.94 2.74 -4.38
N ASP A 120 -6.58 3.76 -3.83
CA ASP A 120 -8.04 3.85 -3.76
C ASP A 120 -8.69 2.63 -3.06
N LYS A 121 -7.98 2.02 -2.11
CA LYS A 121 -8.51 1.01 -1.20
C LYS A 121 -8.64 1.61 0.19
N PRO A 122 -9.81 1.49 0.84
CA PRO A 122 -9.95 1.86 2.23
C PRO A 122 -9.13 0.88 3.10
N LEU A 123 -8.70 1.32 4.27
CA LEU A 123 -7.90 0.52 5.19
C LEU A 123 -8.70 0.21 6.45
N ASP A 124 -8.52 -1.01 6.96
CA ASP A 124 -9.26 -1.54 8.11
C ASP A 124 -8.68 -1.11 9.47
N HIS A 125 -9.17 -1.73 10.54
CA HIS A 125 -8.69 -1.47 11.90
C HIS A 125 -7.21 -1.80 12.09
N GLY A 126 -6.63 -2.73 11.34
CA GLY A 126 -5.20 -3.05 11.39
C GLY A 126 -4.32 -1.82 11.16
N CYS A 127 -4.82 -0.89 10.34
CA CYS A 127 -4.21 0.42 10.11
C CYS A 127 -4.78 1.49 11.05
N PHE A 128 -6.11 1.72 11.02
CA PHE A 128 -6.73 2.90 11.62
C PHE A 128 -6.92 2.81 13.14
N SER A 129 -6.98 1.63 13.75
CA SER A 129 -6.99 1.54 15.22
C SER A 129 -5.70 2.09 15.82
N PRO A 130 -4.49 1.60 15.45
CA PRO A 130 -3.26 2.18 15.97
C PRO A 130 -3.05 3.62 15.49
N LEU A 131 -3.31 3.95 14.22
CA LEU A 131 -3.10 5.29 13.69
C LEU A 131 -3.86 6.35 14.50
N SER A 132 -5.13 6.12 14.82
CA SER A 132 -5.96 7.04 15.61
C SER A 132 -5.52 7.14 17.07
N MET A 133 -4.81 6.14 17.59
CA MET A 133 -4.18 6.19 18.91
C MET A 133 -2.84 6.93 18.91
N LEU A 134 -2.12 6.90 17.79
CA LEU A 134 -0.81 7.53 17.65
C LEU A 134 -0.92 9.03 17.33
N TRP A 135 -1.84 9.39 16.45
CA TRP A 135 -2.04 10.76 15.96
C TRP A 135 -3.45 11.26 16.21
N GLY A 136 -3.57 12.49 16.70
CA GLY A 136 -4.80 13.27 16.56
C GLY A 136 -5.06 13.63 15.09
N HIS A 137 -6.33 13.71 14.71
CA HIS A 137 -6.75 13.99 13.34
C HIS A 137 -7.50 15.33 13.19
N GLU A 138 -7.56 16.11 14.24
CA GLU A 138 -8.19 17.44 14.24
C GLU A 138 -7.14 18.55 14.43
N PRO A 139 -7.15 19.62 13.61
CA PRO A 139 -8.04 19.86 12.45
C PRO A 139 -7.65 19.02 11.21
N ALA A 140 -6.53 18.34 11.21
CA ALA A 140 -6.04 17.46 10.16
C ALA A 140 -5.01 16.47 10.72
N TRP A 141 -4.72 15.41 10.00
CA TRP A 141 -3.62 14.51 10.33
C TRP A 141 -2.27 15.25 10.31
N PRO A 142 -1.37 15.02 11.29
CA PRO A 142 -0.10 15.75 11.39
C PRO A 142 0.89 15.50 10.25
N GLY A 143 0.75 14.41 9.54
CA GLY A 143 1.64 13.99 8.46
C GLY A 143 0.98 13.01 7.51
N ALA A 144 1.77 12.37 6.67
CA ALA A 144 1.33 11.38 5.72
C ALA A 144 1.69 9.94 6.16
N ILE A 145 1.06 8.94 5.51
CA ILE A 145 1.43 7.54 5.70
C ILE A 145 1.96 6.91 4.41
N VAL A 146 2.76 5.87 4.53
CA VAL A 146 3.03 4.87 3.49
C VAL A 146 2.65 3.52 4.08
N PRO A 147 1.49 2.94 3.70
CA PRO A 147 1.03 1.68 4.28
C PRO A 147 1.62 0.48 3.54
N LEU A 148 2.13 -0.49 4.28
CA LEU A 148 2.56 -1.80 3.79
C LEU A 148 1.68 -2.88 4.42
N GLN A 149 0.79 -3.47 3.62
CA GLN A 149 0.03 -4.66 4.03
C GLN A 149 0.92 -5.89 3.93
N VAL A 150 0.88 -6.74 4.96
CA VAL A 150 1.54 -8.05 5.02
C VAL A 150 0.48 -9.14 5.14
N GLY A 151 0.46 -10.08 4.22
CA GLY A 151 -0.51 -11.17 4.19
C GLY A 151 -0.15 -12.26 5.19
N VAL A 152 -0.75 -12.23 6.38
CA VAL A 152 -0.50 -13.18 7.47
C VAL A 152 -1.68 -14.10 7.81
N LEU A 153 -2.82 -13.97 7.10
CA LEU A 153 -4.03 -14.73 7.40
C LEU A 153 -4.21 -15.99 6.54
N GLN A 154 -3.62 -16.04 5.35
CA GLN A 154 -3.74 -17.17 4.43
C GLN A 154 -2.38 -17.77 4.13
N PHE A 155 -2.13 -18.99 4.58
CA PHE A 155 -0.90 -19.70 4.27
C PHE A 155 -0.81 -20.10 2.78
N PRO A 156 0.41 -20.04 2.17
CA PRO A 156 1.69 -19.72 2.81
C PRO A 156 1.84 -18.22 3.07
N ILE A 157 2.23 -17.86 4.29
CA ILE A 157 2.55 -16.47 4.69
C ILE A 157 4.06 -16.21 4.57
N PRO A 158 4.52 -14.92 4.54
CA PRO A 158 5.94 -14.60 4.57
C PRO A 158 6.63 -15.17 5.81
N THR A 159 7.83 -15.71 5.65
CA THR A 159 8.60 -16.15 6.82
C THR A 159 9.09 -14.94 7.64
N ALA A 160 9.29 -15.13 8.94
CA ALA A 160 9.88 -14.15 9.84
C ALA A 160 11.20 -13.58 9.28
N ARG A 161 12.04 -14.46 8.70
CA ARG A 161 13.30 -14.08 8.05
C ARG A 161 13.07 -13.18 6.82
N ARG A 162 12.04 -13.46 6.01
CA ARG A 162 11.71 -12.62 4.85
C ARG A 162 11.23 -11.24 5.28
N CYS A 163 10.42 -11.16 6.34
CA CYS A 163 10.00 -9.89 6.92
C CYS A 163 11.19 -9.07 7.43
N TYR A 164 12.10 -9.69 8.16
CA TYR A 164 13.31 -9.03 8.65
C TYR A 164 14.20 -8.51 7.52
N ARG A 165 14.42 -9.32 6.48
CA ARG A 165 15.19 -8.93 5.28
C ARG A 165 14.51 -7.81 4.49
N LEU A 166 13.17 -7.85 4.36
CA LEU A 166 12.42 -6.76 3.75
C LEU A 166 12.69 -5.44 4.49
N GLY A 167 12.69 -5.47 5.84
CA GLY A 167 13.04 -4.31 6.66
C GLY A 167 14.45 -3.78 6.35
N GLN A 168 15.44 -4.65 6.24
CA GLN A 168 16.81 -4.24 5.92
C GLN A 168 16.92 -3.54 4.55
N ARG A 169 16.16 -3.99 3.54
CA ARG A 169 16.09 -3.33 2.23
C ARG A 169 15.26 -2.05 2.27
N LEU A 170 14.17 -2.05 3.04
CA LEU A 170 13.37 -0.86 3.28
C LEU A 170 14.19 0.29 3.87
N ARG A 171 15.12 0.00 4.82
CA ARG A 171 16.06 1.02 5.34
C ARG A 171 16.87 1.68 4.22
N LYS A 172 17.46 0.87 3.35
CA LYS A 172 18.24 1.39 2.21
C LYS A 172 17.37 2.22 1.27
N ALA A 173 16.18 1.71 0.95
CA ALA A 173 15.22 2.41 0.10
C ALA A 173 14.81 3.78 0.68
N ILE A 174 14.47 3.85 1.96
CA ILE A 174 14.10 5.12 2.61
C ILE A 174 15.30 6.06 2.63
N HIS A 175 16.48 5.60 3.05
CA HIS A 175 17.68 6.42 3.15
C HIS A 175 18.21 6.93 1.80
N SER A 176 17.84 6.26 0.68
CA SER A 176 18.20 6.72 -0.68
C SER A 176 17.23 7.74 -1.26
N PHE A 177 16.06 7.98 -0.62
CA PHE A 177 15.11 8.98 -1.09
C PHE A 177 15.70 10.40 -0.96
N PRO A 178 15.65 11.22 -2.04
CA PRO A 178 16.46 12.46 -2.09
C PRO A 178 15.94 13.58 -1.19
N GLU A 179 14.63 13.62 -0.89
CA GLU A 179 14.05 14.69 -0.07
C GLU A 179 14.40 14.51 1.42
N ASP A 180 14.52 15.62 2.13
CA ASP A 180 14.74 15.62 3.59
C ASP A 180 13.41 15.35 4.31
N LEU A 181 13.18 14.10 4.66
CA LEU A 181 12.00 13.64 5.38
C LEU A 181 12.41 12.88 6.64
N SER A 182 11.66 13.07 7.71
CA SER A 182 11.71 12.25 8.92
C SER A 182 10.65 11.17 8.86
N VAL A 183 11.09 9.90 8.95
CA VAL A 183 10.22 8.73 8.85
C VAL A 183 10.24 7.96 10.17
N VAL A 184 9.06 7.61 10.68
CA VAL A 184 8.88 6.65 11.77
C VAL A 184 8.25 5.40 11.20
N LEU A 185 8.82 4.24 11.53
CA LEU A 185 8.26 2.94 11.18
C LEU A 185 7.22 2.55 12.23
N VAL A 186 6.03 2.18 11.82
CA VAL A 186 4.99 1.69 12.72
C VAL A 186 4.66 0.25 12.35
N ALA A 187 4.96 -0.70 13.24
CA ALA A 187 4.57 -2.09 13.06
C ALA A 187 3.37 -2.42 13.95
N THR A 188 2.32 -2.95 13.34
CA THR A 188 1.10 -3.32 14.04
C THR A 188 0.97 -4.83 14.20
N GLY A 189 -0.03 -5.30 14.94
CA GLY A 189 -0.25 -6.71 15.23
C GLY A 189 -0.34 -7.00 16.73
N GLY A 190 -1.28 -7.88 17.13
CA GLY A 190 -1.41 -8.34 18.51
C GLY A 190 -0.27 -9.27 18.90
N LEU A 191 0.07 -9.30 20.20
CA LEU A 191 0.93 -10.32 20.78
C LEU A 191 0.18 -11.66 20.88
N SER A 192 0.47 -12.50 21.85
CA SER A 192 -0.15 -13.82 21.90
C SER A 192 -1.66 -13.78 21.88
N HIS A 193 -2.26 -14.48 20.93
CA HIS A 193 -3.69 -14.70 20.83
C HIS A 193 -4.03 -15.82 19.86
N GLN A 194 -5.18 -16.46 20.08
CA GLN A 194 -5.81 -17.34 19.12
C GLN A 194 -7.32 -17.15 19.18
N VAL A 195 -7.95 -16.86 18.03
CA VAL A 195 -9.37 -16.49 17.97
C VAL A 195 -10.26 -17.60 17.41
N HIS A 196 -9.67 -18.67 16.85
CA HIS A 196 -10.45 -19.78 16.30
C HIS A 196 -9.94 -21.16 16.75
N GLY A 197 -10.77 -22.19 16.50
CA GLY A 197 -10.48 -23.58 16.91
C GLY A 197 -10.56 -23.78 18.42
N GLU A 198 -10.21 -24.98 18.87
CA GLU A 198 -10.31 -25.39 20.27
C GLU A 198 -9.27 -24.68 21.19
N ARG A 199 -8.27 -24.02 20.62
CA ARG A 199 -7.34 -23.15 21.34
C ARG A 199 -7.80 -21.70 21.45
N CYS A 200 -9.02 -21.37 21.03
CA CYS A 200 -9.57 -20.02 21.15
C CYS A 200 -9.42 -19.50 22.60
N GLY A 201 -8.91 -18.27 22.72
CA GLY A 201 -8.58 -17.68 24.04
C GLY A 201 -7.18 -18.01 24.54
N PHE A 202 -6.35 -18.69 23.75
CA PHE A 202 -4.96 -18.94 24.12
C PHE A 202 -4.18 -17.63 24.19
N ASN A 203 -3.47 -17.44 25.30
CA ASN A 203 -2.47 -16.39 25.51
C ASN A 203 -1.25 -16.97 26.20
N ASN A 204 -0.10 -16.34 26.04
CA ASN A 204 1.16 -16.71 26.67
C ASN A 204 1.94 -15.46 27.06
N VAL A 205 1.68 -14.96 28.27
CA VAL A 205 2.30 -13.74 28.81
C VAL A 205 3.82 -13.85 28.89
N GLU A 206 4.35 -15.04 29.24
CA GLU A 206 5.80 -15.27 29.31
C GLU A 206 6.45 -15.13 27.94
N TRP A 207 5.82 -15.71 26.91
CA TRP A 207 6.26 -15.56 25.51
C TRP A 207 6.17 -14.11 25.07
N ASP A 208 5.11 -13.41 25.37
CA ASP A 208 4.93 -12.01 24.99
C ASP A 208 6.07 -11.13 25.52
N HIS A 209 6.43 -11.30 26.80
CA HIS A 209 7.56 -10.57 27.35
C HIS A 209 8.91 -11.01 26.76
N HIS A 210 9.07 -12.30 26.49
CA HIS A 210 10.28 -12.81 25.84
C HIS A 210 10.42 -12.29 24.40
N PHE A 211 9.33 -12.24 23.64
CA PHE A 211 9.31 -11.64 22.30
C PHE A 211 9.68 -10.15 22.35
N LEU A 212 9.12 -9.38 23.31
CA LEU A 212 9.44 -7.97 23.50
C LEU A 212 10.91 -7.72 23.90
N ASP A 213 11.54 -8.67 24.55
CA ASP A 213 12.98 -8.63 24.85
C ASP A 213 13.82 -8.96 23.63
N LEU A 214 13.50 -10.06 22.94
CA LEU A 214 14.24 -10.51 21.76
C LEU A 214 14.19 -9.52 20.61
N ILE A 215 13.05 -8.85 20.36
CA ILE A 215 12.95 -7.88 19.26
C ILE A 215 13.86 -6.67 19.46
N GLU A 216 14.17 -6.34 20.72
CA GLU A 216 15.15 -5.30 21.06
C GLU A 216 16.59 -5.82 20.90
N HIS A 217 16.90 -6.93 21.52
CA HIS A 217 18.27 -7.36 21.79
C HIS A 217 18.82 -8.41 20.80
N ASP A 218 18.00 -9.35 20.34
CA ASP A 218 18.39 -10.43 19.43
C ASP A 218 17.29 -10.77 18.41
N PRO A 219 16.95 -9.84 17.48
CA PRO A 219 15.92 -10.08 16.47
C PRO A 219 16.26 -11.24 15.51
N ASP A 220 17.52 -11.64 15.43
CA ASP A 220 17.93 -12.78 14.60
C ASP A 220 17.39 -14.11 15.12
N VAL A 221 17.19 -14.26 16.42
CA VAL A 221 16.51 -15.44 17.00
C VAL A 221 15.09 -15.49 16.47
N LEU A 222 14.34 -14.39 16.56
CA LEU A 222 12.97 -14.30 16.05
C LEU A 222 12.91 -14.55 14.54
N ALA A 223 13.86 -13.99 13.77
CA ALA A 223 13.90 -14.16 12.31
C ALA A 223 14.17 -15.61 11.87
N ARG A 224 14.73 -16.47 12.74
CA ARG A 224 14.97 -17.88 12.43
C ARG A 224 13.82 -18.80 12.81
N MET A 225 12.88 -18.35 13.62
CA MET A 225 11.74 -19.14 14.05
C MET A 225 10.81 -19.48 12.88
N THR A 226 10.25 -20.67 12.94
CA THR A 226 9.22 -21.15 12.01
C THR A 226 7.84 -20.67 12.41
N HIS A 227 6.88 -20.69 11.48
CA HIS A 227 5.49 -20.38 11.78
C HIS A 227 4.89 -21.30 12.84
N ALA A 228 5.30 -22.57 12.86
CA ALA A 228 4.86 -23.54 13.86
C ALA A 228 5.34 -23.16 15.27
N GLU A 229 6.57 -22.67 15.42
CA GLU A 229 7.09 -22.20 16.70
C GLU A 229 6.37 -20.93 17.14
N TYR A 230 6.14 -19.96 16.24
CA TYR A 230 5.30 -18.78 16.54
C TYR A 230 3.89 -19.17 16.99
N ALA A 231 3.22 -20.08 16.26
CA ALA A 231 1.89 -20.54 16.60
C ALA A 231 1.84 -21.34 17.92
N ALA A 232 2.87 -22.15 18.19
CA ALA A 232 2.95 -22.89 19.45
C ALA A 232 3.06 -21.96 20.65
N LEU A 233 3.91 -20.93 20.55
CA LEU A 233 4.25 -20.01 21.63
C LEU A 233 3.25 -18.84 21.74
N GLY A 234 2.83 -18.25 20.61
CA GLY A 234 2.02 -17.05 20.57
C GLY A 234 0.56 -17.25 20.15
N GLY A 235 0.15 -18.48 19.75
CA GLY A 235 -1.14 -18.70 19.11
C GLY A 235 -1.06 -18.49 17.59
N LEU A 236 -2.03 -19.05 16.84
CA LEU A 236 -1.95 -19.03 15.37
C LEU A 236 -2.04 -17.60 14.82
N GLU A 237 -3.00 -16.81 15.30
CA GLU A 237 -3.13 -15.41 14.92
C GLU A 237 -2.01 -14.55 15.51
N GLY A 238 -1.51 -14.88 16.70
CA GLY A 238 -0.34 -14.22 17.31
C GLY A 238 0.94 -14.35 16.48
N ALA A 239 1.00 -15.26 15.49
CA ALA A 239 2.11 -15.32 14.53
C ALA A 239 2.22 -14.04 13.66
N GLU A 240 1.21 -13.18 13.63
CA GLU A 240 1.25 -11.89 12.93
C GLU A 240 2.37 -10.94 13.43
N VAL A 241 2.89 -11.16 14.63
CA VAL A 241 4.04 -10.38 15.14
C VAL A 241 5.30 -10.44 14.26
N ILE A 242 5.35 -11.36 13.29
CA ILE A 242 6.42 -11.35 12.28
C ILE A 242 6.46 -10.02 11.50
N MET A 243 5.35 -9.28 11.44
CA MET A 243 5.31 -7.93 10.85
C MET A 243 6.21 -6.94 11.61
N TRP A 244 6.37 -7.12 12.93
CA TRP A 244 7.27 -6.27 13.72
C TRP A 244 8.73 -6.43 13.30
N LEU A 245 9.09 -7.56 12.70
CA LEU A 245 10.42 -7.80 12.16
C LEU A 245 10.72 -6.95 10.90
N VAL A 246 9.70 -6.53 10.15
CA VAL A 246 9.90 -5.55 9.06
C VAL A 246 10.39 -4.23 9.65
N MET A 247 9.73 -3.72 10.69
CA MET A 247 10.18 -2.51 11.41
C MET A 247 11.58 -2.72 11.98
N ARG A 248 11.79 -3.80 12.73
CA ARG A 248 13.07 -4.05 13.40
C ARG A 248 14.24 -4.20 12.42
N GLY A 249 14.02 -4.85 11.28
CA GLY A 249 15.01 -4.98 10.21
C GLY A 249 15.36 -3.65 9.55
N ALA A 250 14.45 -2.69 9.54
CA ALA A 250 14.68 -1.36 8.98
C ALA A 250 15.30 -0.37 9.98
N LEU A 251 15.36 -0.71 11.26
CA LEU A 251 16.11 0.06 12.26
C LEU A 251 17.60 -0.33 12.22
N SER A 252 18.44 0.52 12.81
CA SER A 252 19.86 0.24 13.02
C SER A 252 20.08 -1.02 13.86
N PRO A 253 21.24 -1.68 13.77
CA PRO A 253 21.53 -2.88 14.55
C PRO A 253 21.30 -2.70 16.05
N ARG A 254 21.66 -1.54 16.57
CA ARG A 254 21.38 -1.13 17.96
C ARG A 254 20.27 -0.08 17.96
N VAL A 255 19.32 -0.24 18.87
CA VAL A 255 18.23 0.69 19.13
C VAL A 255 18.22 1.11 20.59
N THR A 256 17.58 2.22 20.89
CA THR A 256 17.32 2.60 22.29
C THR A 256 15.82 2.51 22.55
N LYS A 257 15.42 1.55 23.39
CA LYS A 257 14.04 1.46 23.85
C LYS A 257 13.71 2.63 24.78
N ARG A 258 12.76 3.47 24.38
CA ARG A 258 12.30 4.63 25.18
C ARG A 258 11.06 4.33 25.97
N HIS A 259 10.27 3.39 25.51
CA HIS A 259 9.01 3.01 26.14
C HIS A 259 8.64 1.57 25.80
N GLN A 260 7.96 0.93 26.74
CA GLN A 260 7.27 -0.34 26.53
C GLN A 260 6.11 -0.42 27.50
N SER A 261 4.93 -0.78 27.01
CA SER A 261 3.79 -1.18 27.81
C SER A 261 3.30 -2.56 27.40
N TYR A 262 2.66 -3.26 28.31
CA TYR A 262 1.99 -4.54 28.07
C TYR A 262 0.73 -4.63 28.91
N TYR A 263 -0.35 -5.10 28.31
CA TYR A 263 -1.61 -5.35 28.99
C TYR A 263 -2.41 -6.45 28.30
N LEU A 264 -2.96 -7.39 29.05
CA LEU A 264 -3.82 -8.46 28.55
C LEU A 264 -5.26 -8.23 29.05
N PRO A 265 -6.09 -7.46 28.30
CA PRO A 265 -7.46 -7.16 28.73
C PRO A 265 -8.42 -8.34 28.54
N SER A 266 -8.24 -9.15 27.51
CA SER A 266 -9.14 -10.27 27.18
C SER A 266 -8.46 -11.31 26.27
N MET A 267 -8.67 -11.24 24.95
CA MET A 267 -8.25 -12.28 23.99
C MET A 267 -6.83 -12.08 23.48
N THR A 268 -6.32 -10.84 23.45
CA THR A 268 -5.07 -10.49 22.77
C THR A 268 -4.13 -9.76 23.72
N GLY A 269 -2.87 -10.15 23.78
CA GLY A 269 -1.81 -9.38 24.42
C GLY A 269 -1.60 -8.05 23.67
N ILE A 270 -1.82 -6.93 24.38
CA ILE A 270 -1.67 -5.59 23.80
C ILE A 270 -0.38 -4.97 24.32
N ALA A 271 0.45 -4.48 23.39
CA ALA A 271 1.67 -3.78 23.73
C ALA A 271 1.86 -2.53 22.87
N THR A 272 2.59 -1.57 23.44
CA THR A 272 3.21 -0.47 22.70
C THR A 272 4.68 -0.39 23.07
N ALA A 273 5.54 -0.08 22.10
CA ALA A 273 6.95 0.16 22.34
C ALA A 273 7.51 1.23 21.41
N ILE A 274 8.55 1.95 21.86
CA ILE A 274 9.30 2.93 21.07
C ILE A 274 10.76 2.48 21.03
N TYR A 275 11.30 2.38 19.82
CA TYR A 275 12.71 2.10 19.56
C TYR A 275 13.30 3.25 18.76
N GLU A 276 14.18 4.06 19.36
CA GLU A 276 14.92 5.10 18.64
C GLU A 276 16.07 4.48 17.84
N ASP A 277 16.18 4.93 16.59
CA ASP A 277 17.28 4.55 15.71
C ASP A 277 18.59 5.22 16.17
N GLN A 278 19.69 4.46 16.25
CA GLN A 278 20.98 4.97 16.67
C GLN A 278 21.85 5.50 15.52
N GLU A 279 21.42 5.21 14.29
CA GLU A 279 22.12 5.61 13.05
C GLU A 279 21.11 6.26 12.07
N PRO A 280 20.40 7.33 12.50
CA PRO A 280 19.32 7.91 11.68
C PRO A 280 19.83 8.68 10.46
N THR A 281 21.11 9.08 10.45
CA THR A 281 21.67 9.90 9.38
C THR A 281 21.98 9.02 8.16
N PRO A 282 21.31 9.26 7.01
CA PRO A 282 21.58 8.50 5.80
C PRO A 282 22.96 8.83 5.23
N VAL A 283 23.64 7.83 4.71
CA VAL A 283 24.89 7.99 3.97
C VAL A 283 24.57 7.91 2.48
N PRO A 284 25.01 8.87 1.65
CA PRO A 284 24.83 8.80 0.20
C PRO A 284 25.43 7.52 -0.38
N ASP A 285 24.63 6.80 -1.15
CA ASP A 285 25.03 5.57 -1.85
C ASP A 285 24.68 5.71 -3.35
N PRO A 286 25.56 6.33 -4.16
CA PRO A 286 25.32 6.51 -5.58
C PRO A 286 25.22 5.20 -6.37
N GLU A 287 25.91 4.14 -5.91
CA GLU A 287 25.87 2.82 -6.53
C GLU A 287 24.49 2.21 -6.35
N TYR A 288 23.92 2.33 -5.15
CA TYR A 288 22.57 1.87 -4.88
C TYR A 288 21.51 2.65 -5.68
N LEU A 289 21.65 3.98 -5.79
CA LEU A 289 20.77 4.79 -6.65
C LEU A 289 20.87 4.37 -8.13
N ALA A 290 22.07 4.07 -8.63
CA ALA A 290 22.25 3.54 -9.97
C ALA A 290 21.56 2.18 -10.14
N HIS A 291 21.73 1.27 -9.18
CA HIS A 291 21.07 -0.04 -9.15
C HIS A 291 19.53 0.07 -9.21
N ILE A 292 18.92 0.94 -8.39
CA ILE A 292 17.47 1.15 -8.37
C ILE A 292 16.92 1.51 -9.75
N HIS A 293 17.64 2.33 -10.52
CA HIS A 293 17.18 2.87 -11.79
C HIS A 293 17.73 2.15 -13.02
N GLU A 294 18.59 1.14 -12.85
CA GLU A 294 19.30 0.46 -13.92
C GLU A 294 18.38 -0.04 -15.03
N GLN A 295 17.27 -0.68 -14.67
CA GLN A 295 16.37 -1.35 -15.63
C GLN A 295 15.66 -0.40 -16.60
N LEU A 296 15.46 0.86 -16.21
CA LEU A 296 14.83 1.88 -17.05
C LEU A 296 15.81 2.94 -17.54
N ALA A 297 17.10 2.84 -17.17
CA ALA A 297 18.10 3.82 -17.58
C ALA A 297 18.23 3.90 -19.10
N GLY A 298 18.05 5.10 -19.64
CA GLY A 298 18.13 5.35 -21.09
C GLY A 298 16.79 5.24 -21.84
N ILE A 299 15.71 4.81 -21.19
CA ILE A 299 14.39 4.76 -21.84
C ILE A 299 13.89 6.16 -22.24
N GLU A 300 14.33 7.19 -21.51
CA GLU A 300 14.05 8.59 -21.80
C GLU A 300 14.62 9.07 -23.13
N ARG A 301 15.62 8.33 -23.69
CA ARG A 301 16.24 8.62 -24.98
C ARG A 301 15.48 8.00 -26.17
N LEU A 302 14.47 7.19 -25.89
CA LEU A 302 13.62 6.59 -26.89
C LEU A 302 12.42 7.49 -27.16
N ASP A 303 12.55 8.37 -28.14
CA ASP A 303 11.51 9.32 -28.52
C ASP A 303 10.15 8.63 -28.74
N GLY A 304 9.09 9.20 -28.16
CA GLY A 304 7.73 8.69 -28.29
C GLY A 304 7.46 7.44 -27.44
N THR A 305 8.32 7.12 -26.48
CA THR A 305 8.15 5.99 -25.56
C THR A 305 7.75 6.48 -24.17
N TYR A 306 6.65 5.95 -23.66
CA TYR A 306 6.06 6.38 -22.38
C TYR A 306 5.78 5.16 -21.50
N PRO A 307 6.74 4.72 -20.66
CA PRO A 307 6.52 3.59 -19.75
C PRO A 307 5.38 3.92 -18.77
N PHE A 308 4.53 2.93 -18.52
CA PHE A 308 3.45 3.07 -17.54
C PHE A 308 3.98 2.86 -16.13
N THR A 309 4.58 3.93 -15.57
CA THR A 309 5.17 3.94 -14.24
C THR A 309 4.11 4.08 -13.13
N LEU A 310 4.52 3.96 -11.86
CA LEU A 310 3.62 4.16 -10.72
C LEU A 310 3.07 5.58 -10.68
N GLU A 311 3.89 6.60 -10.99
CA GLU A 311 3.45 8.00 -11.07
C GLU A 311 2.35 8.18 -12.13
N ARG A 312 2.53 7.55 -13.30
CA ARG A 312 1.51 7.59 -14.36
C ARG A 312 0.26 6.80 -13.96
N SER A 313 0.43 5.68 -13.27
CA SER A 313 -0.67 4.89 -12.74
C SER A 313 -1.52 5.69 -11.73
N VAL A 314 -0.89 6.42 -10.82
CA VAL A 314 -1.58 7.26 -9.85
C VAL A 314 -2.25 8.45 -10.54
N LYS A 315 -1.51 9.19 -11.38
CA LYS A 315 -2.07 10.35 -12.12
C LYS A 315 -3.26 9.95 -12.98
N GLY A 316 -3.15 8.89 -13.74
CA GLY A 316 -4.19 8.42 -14.67
C GLY A 316 -5.25 7.53 -14.04
N TYR A 317 -5.19 7.25 -12.73
CA TYR A 317 -6.00 6.20 -12.09
C TYR A 317 -7.49 6.36 -12.34
N ARG A 318 -8.05 7.55 -12.09
CA ARG A 318 -9.48 7.85 -12.26
C ARG A 318 -9.94 7.59 -13.68
N LEU A 319 -9.20 8.08 -14.66
CA LEU A 319 -9.50 7.88 -16.08
C LEU A 319 -9.34 6.41 -16.47
N ASN A 320 -8.28 5.73 -16.06
CA ASN A 320 -8.10 4.29 -16.28
C ASN A 320 -9.25 3.48 -15.67
N LYS A 321 -9.69 3.81 -14.43
CA LYS A 321 -10.81 3.15 -13.75
C LYS A 321 -12.14 3.35 -14.49
N ALA A 322 -12.40 4.56 -14.98
CA ALA A 322 -13.57 4.86 -15.80
C ALA A 322 -13.57 4.04 -17.09
N LEU A 323 -12.46 4.01 -17.81
CA LEU A 323 -12.33 3.24 -19.06
C LEU A 323 -12.37 1.72 -18.81
N HIS A 324 -11.78 1.24 -17.71
CA HIS A 324 -11.88 -0.16 -17.30
C HIS A 324 -13.33 -0.57 -17.04
N SER A 325 -14.15 0.30 -16.45
CA SER A 325 -15.56 0.02 -16.16
C SER A 325 -16.38 -0.24 -17.42
N LEU A 326 -15.89 0.13 -18.61
CA LEU A 326 -16.53 -0.20 -19.91
C LEU A 326 -16.50 -1.71 -20.24
N THR A 327 -15.78 -2.53 -19.48
CA THR A 327 -15.88 -4.00 -19.54
C THR A 327 -17.22 -4.49 -18.98
N ASP A 328 -17.87 -3.73 -18.13
CA ASP A 328 -19.20 -4.01 -17.63
C ASP A 328 -20.29 -3.67 -18.67
N PRO A 329 -21.27 -4.56 -18.95
CA PRO A 329 -22.28 -4.32 -19.97
C PRO A 329 -23.19 -3.11 -19.68
N GLU A 330 -23.56 -2.85 -18.42
CA GLU A 330 -24.47 -1.77 -18.04
C GLU A 330 -23.74 -0.41 -18.14
N ARG A 331 -22.50 -0.35 -17.66
CA ARG A 331 -21.64 0.83 -17.79
C ARG A 331 -21.40 1.18 -19.26
N ARG A 332 -21.18 0.18 -20.09
CA ARG A 332 -21.00 0.31 -21.54
C ARG A 332 -22.26 0.81 -22.24
N ALA A 333 -23.43 0.31 -21.86
CA ALA A 333 -24.70 0.80 -22.36
C ALA A 333 -24.95 2.25 -21.95
N HIS A 334 -24.67 2.62 -20.71
CA HIS A 334 -24.75 4.00 -20.22
C HIS A 334 -23.83 4.94 -21.02
N PHE A 335 -22.57 4.56 -21.22
CA PHE A 335 -21.62 5.34 -22.03
C PHE A 335 -22.14 5.59 -23.47
N ARG A 336 -22.72 4.57 -24.12
CA ARG A 336 -23.26 4.66 -25.48
C ARG A 336 -24.50 5.53 -25.57
N SER A 337 -25.39 5.48 -24.58
CA SER A 337 -26.65 6.25 -24.56
C SER A 337 -26.47 7.67 -24.03
N ASN A 338 -25.59 7.89 -23.08
CA ASN A 338 -25.35 9.19 -22.45
C ASN A 338 -23.88 9.32 -22.02
N ARG A 339 -22.99 9.65 -22.98
CA ARG A 339 -21.56 9.77 -22.71
C ARG A 339 -21.24 10.81 -21.62
N ASP A 340 -21.86 11.97 -21.67
CA ASP A 340 -21.60 13.04 -20.69
C ASP A 340 -22.03 12.64 -19.28
N GLY A 341 -23.21 12.04 -19.13
CA GLY A 341 -23.65 11.51 -17.84
C GLY A 341 -22.74 10.39 -17.29
N PHE A 342 -22.17 9.56 -18.18
CA PHE A 342 -21.17 8.58 -17.78
C PHE A 342 -19.90 9.26 -17.24
N LEU A 343 -19.37 10.28 -17.96
CA LEU A 343 -18.16 11.00 -17.56
C LEU A 343 -18.35 11.73 -16.23
N GLU A 344 -19.52 12.33 -16.02
CA GLU A 344 -19.90 12.94 -14.74
C GLU A 344 -19.98 11.91 -13.61
N SER A 345 -20.66 10.77 -13.86
CA SER A 345 -20.78 9.69 -12.87
C SER A 345 -19.44 9.05 -12.48
N ALA A 346 -18.43 9.14 -13.34
CA ALA A 346 -17.08 8.68 -13.10
C ALA A 346 -16.21 9.72 -12.36
N ALA A 347 -16.78 10.88 -12.03
CA ALA A 347 -16.13 12.00 -11.34
C ALA A 347 -14.82 12.45 -12.02
N LEU A 348 -14.77 12.42 -13.36
CA LEU A 348 -13.61 12.84 -14.14
C LEU A 348 -13.41 14.35 -14.03
N THR A 349 -12.14 14.78 -14.05
CA THR A 349 -11.83 16.20 -14.20
C THR A 349 -12.24 16.70 -15.58
N ALA A 350 -12.31 18.02 -15.75
CA ALA A 350 -12.62 18.63 -17.05
C ALA A 350 -11.63 18.19 -18.15
N GLU A 351 -10.34 18.10 -17.80
CA GLU A 351 -9.26 17.63 -18.69
C GLU A 351 -9.47 16.17 -19.09
N GLU A 352 -9.70 15.28 -18.12
CA GLU A 352 -9.93 13.84 -18.36
C GLU A 352 -11.17 13.61 -19.25
N ALA A 353 -12.27 14.32 -18.94
CA ALA A 353 -13.50 14.24 -19.71
C ALA A 353 -13.32 14.74 -21.16
N ASP A 354 -12.57 15.82 -21.36
CA ASP A 354 -12.27 16.37 -22.68
C ASP A 354 -11.43 15.44 -23.53
N LEU A 355 -10.42 14.79 -22.96
CA LEU A 355 -9.64 13.74 -23.64
C LEU A 355 -10.52 12.61 -24.19
N VAL A 356 -11.51 12.16 -23.40
CA VAL A 356 -12.45 11.11 -23.82
C VAL A 356 -13.44 11.63 -24.86
N ARG A 357 -13.99 12.84 -24.70
CA ARG A 357 -14.93 13.42 -25.66
C ARG A 357 -14.34 13.56 -27.04
N ARG A 358 -13.09 14.03 -27.12
CA ARG A 358 -12.36 14.21 -28.38
C ARG A 358 -11.74 12.93 -28.93
N LEU A 359 -11.79 11.82 -28.17
CA LEU A 359 -11.06 10.59 -28.47
C LEU A 359 -9.56 10.88 -28.75
N ASP A 360 -8.97 11.73 -27.91
CA ASP A 360 -7.56 12.09 -28.04
C ASP A 360 -6.67 10.94 -27.54
N TRP A 361 -6.52 9.93 -28.39
CA TRP A 361 -5.78 8.71 -28.08
C TRP A 361 -4.37 9.00 -27.59
N ARG A 362 -3.69 9.92 -28.24
CA ARG A 362 -2.32 10.30 -27.92
C ARG A 362 -2.26 11.11 -26.63
N GLY A 363 -3.17 12.06 -26.47
CA GLY A 363 -3.32 12.85 -25.24
C GLY A 363 -3.59 11.97 -24.04
N MET A 364 -4.45 10.95 -24.17
CA MET A 364 -4.72 10.00 -23.08
C MET A 364 -3.46 9.22 -22.67
N ILE A 365 -2.61 8.77 -23.61
CA ILE A 365 -1.31 8.14 -23.28
C ILE A 365 -0.42 9.13 -22.53
N HIS A 366 -0.30 10.36 -23.01
CA HIS A 366 0.54 11.37 -22.36
C HIS A 366 0.03 11.71 -20.95
N TYR A 367 -1.28 11.69 -20.75
CA TYR A 367 -1.90 11.93 -19.45
C TYR A 367 -1.57 10.83 -18.43
N GLY A 368 -1.46 9.56 -18.86
CA GLY A 368 -1.20 8.41 -17.98
C GLY A 368 -2.22 7.29 -18.12
N VAL A 369 -2.93 7.22 -19.25
CA VAL A 369 -3.81 6.10 -19.57
C VAL A 369 -2.98 4.93 -20.09
N SER A 370 -3.28 3.72 -19.59
CA SER A 370 -2.72 2.50 -20.17
C SER A 370 -3.30 2.23 -21.56
N PHE A 371 -2.46 1.80 -22.49
CA PHE A 371 -2.90 1.47 -23.86
C PHE A 371 -4.08 0.47 -23.87
N PHE A 372 -4.07 -0.51 -22.99
CA PHE A 372 -5.16 -1.50 -22.90
C PHE A 372 -6.52 -0.91 -22.50
N MET A 373 -6.55 0.27 -21.89
CA MET A 373 -7.80 0.99 -21.64
C MET A 373 -8.28 1.70 -22.91
N LEU A 374 -7.38 2.15 -23.79
CA LEU A 374 -7.74 2.71 -25.09
C LEU A 374 -8.37 1.66 -26.00
N GLU A 375 -7.90 0.41 -25.98
CA GLU A 375 -8.52 -0.69 -26.72
C GLU A 375 -9.98 -0.93 -26.28
N LYS A 376 -10.24 -0.87 -24.95
CA LYS A 376 -11.61 -1.00 -24.41
C LYS A 376 -12.50 0.15 -24.86
N LEU A 377 -12.01 1.38 -24.80
CA LEU A 377 -12.72 2.54 -25.31
C LEU A 377 -12.96 2.41 -26.83
N GLY A 378 -11.94 2.04 -27.60
CA GLY A 378 -12.04 1.82 -29.05
C GLY A 378 -13.15 0.84 -29.41
N ALA A 379 -13.19 -0.31 -28.74
CA ALA A 379 -14.24 -1.31 -28.93
C ALA A 379 -15.65 -0.79 -28.64
N VAL A 380 -15.79 0.15 -27.70
CA VAL A 380 -17.09 0.75 -27.34
C VAL A 380 -17.55 1.81 -28.33
N VAL A 381 -16.60 2.62 -28.85
CA VAL A 381 -16.91 3.71 -29.80
C VAL A 381 -16.78 3.29 -31.27
N GLY A 382 -16.45 2.03 -31.57
CA GLY A 382 -16.34 1.51 -32.94
C GLY A 382 -15.06 1.94 -33.67
N VAL A 383 -13.95 2.14 -32.94
CA VAL A 383 -12.64 2.48 -33.51
C VAL A 383 -11.70 1.29 -33.38
N SER A 384 -11.12 0.84 -34.50
CA SER A 384 -10.20 -0.30 -34.47
C SER A 384 -8.85 0.05 -33.88
N ASN A 385 -8.13 -0.96 -33.36
CA ASN A 385 -6.77 -0.79 -32.85
C ASN A 385 -5.82 -0.19 -33.90
N LEU A 386 -6.02 -0.52 -35.16
CA LEU A 386 -5.20 0.05 -36.26
C LEU A 386 -5.35 1.57 -36.39
N HIS A 387 -6.57 2.10 -36.18
CA HIS A 387 -6.80 3.54 -36.13
C HIS A 387 -6.10 4.18 -34.92
N ILE A 388 -6.16 3.50 -33.76
CA ILE A 388 -5.49 3.97 -32.55
C ILE A 388 -3.96 4.00 -32.75
N TYR A 389 -3.39 2.95 -33.36
CA TYR A 389 -1.95 2.91 -33.69
C TYR A 389 -1.56 4.00 -34.66
N ALA A 390 -2.35 4.23 -35.71
CA ALA A 390 -2.12 5.30 -36.68
C ALA A 390 -2.13 6.68 -35.98
N ALA A 391 -3.13 6.90 -35.11
CA ALA A 391 -3.23 8.14 -34.32
C ALA A 391 -2.02 8.34 -33.38
N MET A 392 -1.51 7.27 -32.74
CA MET A 392 -0.27 7.34 -31.94
C MET A 392 0.91 7.86 -32.73
N ARG A 393 1.01 7.46 -33.99
CA ARG A 393 2.08 7.88 -34.89
C ARG A 393 1.82 9.23 -35.59
N GLY A 394 0.63 9.83 -35.38
CA GLY A 394 0.23 11.03 -36.10
C GLY A 394 0.03 10.80 -37.59
N GLN A 395 -0.40 9.60 -37.98
CA GLN A 395 -0.60 9.17 -39.37
C GLN A 395 -2.07 8.86 -39.67
N THR A 396 -2.46 8.88 -40.94
CA THR A 396 -3.73 8.29 -41.36
C THR A 396 -3.65 6.75 -41.28
N LEU A 397 -4.83 6.09 -41.26
CA LEU A 397 -4.87 4.62 -41.27
C LEU A 397 -4.18 4.05 -42.53
N GLU A 398 -4.43 4.64 -43.67
CA GLU A 398 -3.85 4.22 -44.99
C GLU A 398 -2.31 4.33 -44.93
N ALA A 399 -1.78 5.47 -44.48
CA ALA A 399 -0.35 5.67 -44.35
C ALA A 399 0.28 4.67 -43.38
N PHE A 400 -0.40 4.39 -42.25
CA PHE A 400 0.04 3.38 -41.28
C PHE A 400 0.05 1.97 -41.90
N GLN A 401 -1.02 1.57 -42.59
CA GLN A 401 -1.12 0.27 -43.26
C GLN A 401 -0.05 0.02 -44.30
N GLN A 402 0.34 1.06 -45.08
CA GLN A 402 1.43 0.98 -46.04
C GLN A 402 2.80 0.64 -45.42
N THR A 403 2.97 0.85 -44.13
CA THR A 403 4.19 0.46 -43.37
C THR A 403 4.20 -1.02 -42.96
N ARG A 404 3.14 -1.79 -43.27
CA ARG A 404 2.98 -3.20 -42.88
C ARG A 404 3.17 -4.12 -44.06
N ASN A 405 3.73 -5.33 -43.82
CA ASN A 405 3.98 -6.34 -44.85
C ASN A 405 2.72 -7.10 -45.29
N ALA A 406 1.62 -6.96 -44.58
CA ALA A 406 0.32 -7.57 -44.87
C ALA A 406 -0.74 -6.48 -45.04
N PRO A 407 -0.81 -5.79 -46.18
CA PRO A 407 -1.85 -4.82 -46.47
C PRO A 407 -3.22 -5.49 -46.40
N GLY A 408 -4.13 -4.93 -45.61
CA GLY A 408 -5.45 -5.48 -45.40
C GLY A 408 -5.56 -6.52 -44.27
N ALA A 409 -4.49 -6.81 -43.52
CA ALA A 409 -4.59 -7.53 -42.29
C ALA A 409 -5.43 -6.71 -41.30
N LEU A 410 -6.60 -7.25 -40.95
CA LEU A 410 -7.48 -6.67 -39.96
C LEU A 410 -7.11 -7.29 -38.60
N TYR A 411 -6.73 -6.44 -37.67
CA TYR A 411 -6.55 -6.83 -36.26
C TYR A 411 -7.76 -6.35 -35.48
N SER A 412 -8.45 -7.28 -34.81
CA SER A 412 -9.58 -6.93 -33.95
C SER A 412 -9.33 -7.44 -32.55
N VAL A 413 -9.86 -6.73 -31.54
CA VAL A 413 -9.91 -7.20 -30.16
C VAL A 413 -10.80 -8.43 -30.08
N ALA A 414 -10.43 -9.38 -29.23
CA ALA A 414 -11.09 -10.69 -29.06
C ALA A 414 -12.62 -10.62 -29.03
N GLY A 415 -13.27 -11.57 -29.67
CA GLY A 415 -14.71 -11.78 -29.68
C GLY A 415 -15.48 -11.08 -30.80
N SER A 416 -14.85 -10.40 -31.73
CA SER A 416 -15.49 -9.94 -32.95
C SER A 416 -15.53 -11.08 -33.96
N GLU A 417 -16.70 -11.45 -34.45
CA GLU A 417 -16.82 -12.15 -35.71
C GLU A 417 -16.21 -11.25 -36.79
N ALA A 418 -15.03 -11.60 -37.22
CA ALA A 418 -14.06 -10.70 -37.90
C ALA A 418 -14.47 -10.19 -39.27
N THR A 419 -15.65 -10.51 -39.76
CA THR A 419 -15.97 -10.33 -41.17
C THR A 419 -16.96 -9.22 -41.49
N THR A 420 -17.60 -8.59 -40.48
CA THR A 420 -18.67 -7.63 -40.81
C THR A 420 -18.79 -6.39 -39.90
N ARG A 421 -17.90 -6.18 -38.95
CA ARG A 421 -17.91 -4.95 -38.13
C ARG A 421 -16.70 -4.07 -38.51
N GLN A 422 -16.94 -3.03 -39.26
CA GLN A 422 -16.05 -1.89 -39.28
C GLN A 422 -16.06 -1.25 -37.90
N TRP A 423 -14.93 -1.28 -37.24
CA TRP A 423 -14.72 -0.60 -35.95
C TRP A 423 -14.39 0.86 -36.18
#